data_a4557fa17ff073bbcc807c67ba4b59ed
#
_entry.id   a4557fa17ff073bbcc807c67ba4b59ed
#
_cell.length_a   1.000
_cell.length_b   1.000
_cell.length_c   1.000
_cell.angle_alpha   90.00
_cell.angle_beta   90.00
_cell.angle_gamma   90.00
#
_symmetry.space_group_name_H-M   'P 1'
#
loop_
_entity.id
_entity.type
_entity.pdbx_description
1 polymer ?
#
loop_
_entity_poly.entity_id
_entity_poly.type
_entity_poly.pdbx_seq_one_letter_code
_entity_poly.pdbx_strand_id
1 'polypeptide(L)'
;SADTTERSKIREEIALLNMGRVRLSMANRANDGFFSVFFLRKFSKLLTWLAVKIGATPNQVTLISFAIGLYSAYSFSLGGFWNLFLGAVLLQLSIIVDCVDGELARYTRKFSQLGAWLDAVTDRVKEYMVFLGLAMGADKEGRDLWIPAIAMMLIQTFRHLSDYNYARVTRFRAEEKFLAPVEFTADFDGIVPTEREPKGRLRYWLGKIIQFPIGERWLAISASAVIGGAAFTFTIMPILAFISAAVVFRGRFIKTLQMPRTSTGKSLISYQSDLLGLQRSFTKRFDWLEPSLLR
;
A
#
# COMPACT_ATOMS: atom_id res chain seq x y z
N SER A 1 -11.08 -0.46 -46.24
CA SER A 1 -12.19 -1.40 -45.94
C SER A 1 -11.84 -2.47 -44.90
N ALA A 2 -10.61 -2.97 -44.86
CA ALA A 2 -10.19 -3.99 -43.86
C ALA A 2 -10.16 -3.40 -42.43
N ASP A 3 -9.68 -2.17 -42.25
CA ASP A 3 -9.60 -1.48 -40.95
C ASP A 3 -10.99 -1.20 -40.33
N THR A 4 -11.99 -0.93 -41.12
CA THR A 4 -13.38 -0.71 -40.66
C THR A 4 -14.03 -2.00 -40.17
N THR A 5 -13.74 -3.14 -40.78
CA THR A 5 -14.29 -4.43 -40.40
C THR A 5 -13.63 -4.95 -39.11
N GLU A 6 -12.34 -4.73 -38.92
CA GLU A 6 -11.61 -5.08 -37.71
C GLU A 6 -12.06 -4.22 -36.52
N ARG A 7 -12.25 -2.93 -36.72
CA ARG A 7 -12.81 -2.03 -35.71
C ARG A 7 -14.24 -2.37 -35.30
N SER A 8 -15.08 -2.85 -36.24
CA SER A 8 -16.43 -3.31 -35.90
C SER A 8 -16.43 -4.57 -35.06
N LYS A 9 -15.56 -5.56 -35.38
CA LYS A 9 -15.37 -6.78 -34.58
C LYS A 9 -14.90 -6.47 -33.17
N ILE A 10 -13.90 -5.59 -33.02
CA ILE A 10 -13.41 -5.17 -31.72
C ILE A 10 -14.50 -4.47 -30.90
N ARG A 11 -15.37 -3.65 -31.53
CA ARG A 11 -16.50 -3.03 -30.84
C ARG A 11 -17.54 -4.04 -30.38
N GLU A 12 -17.84 -5.06 -31.18
CA GLU A 12 -18.74 -6.15 -30.79
C GLU A 12 -18.16 -6.98 -29.65
N GLU A 13 -16.89 -7.31 -29.68
CA GLU A 13 -16.21 -8.01 -28.58
C GLU A 13 -16.21 -7.18 -27.29
N ILE A 14 -15.94 -5.87 -27.37
CA ILE A 14 -16.02 -4.96 -26.23
C ILE A 14 -17.46 -4.89 -25.68
N ALA A 15 -18.47 -4.87 -26.55
CA ALA A 15 -19.88 -4.83 -26.14
C ALA A 15 -20.32 -6.13 -25.43
N LEU A 16 -19.74 -7.29 -25.80
CA LEU A 16 -19.99 -8.57 -25.16
C LEU A 16 -19.26 -8.72 -23.81
N LEU A 17 -18.22 -7.90 -23.55
CA LEU A 17 -17.52 -7.92 -22.28
C LEU A 17 -18.40 -7.37 -21.15
N ASN A 18 -18.55 -8.18 -20.08
CA ASN A 18 -19.16 -7.65 -18.84
C ASN A 18 -18.21 -6.63 -18.21
N MET A 19 -18.38 -5.37 -18.56
CA MET A 19 -17.51 -4.25 -18.13
C MET A 19 -17.37 -4.17 -16.60
N GLY A 20 -18.38 -4.59 -15.85
CA GLY A 20 -18.30 -4.69 -14.39
C GLY A 20 -17.28 -5.72 -13.94
N ARG A 21 -17.27 -6.91 -14.56
CA ARG A 21 -16.28 -7.96 -14.25
C ARG A 21 -14.87 -7.56 -14.68
N VAL A 22 -14.74 -6.95 -15.85
CA VAL A 22 -13.44 -6.45 -16.34
C VAL A 22 -12.87 -5.39 -15.39
N ARG A 23 -13.66 -4.40 -15.00
CA ARG A 23 -13.23 -3.38 -14.03
C ARG A 23 -12.84 -3.98 -12.67
N LEU A 24 -13.57 -4.98 -12.20
CA LEU A 24 -13.27 -5.67 -10.96
C LEU A 24 -11.97 -6.48 -11.05
N SER A 25 -11.69 -7.12 -12.21
CA SER A 25 -10.43 -7.82 -12.42
C SER A 25 -9.22 -6.89 -12.50
N MET A 26 -9.40 -5.70 -13.08
CA MET A 26 -8.37 -4.66 -13.19
C MET A 26 -8.17 -3.84 -11.91
N ALA A 27 -9.04 -4.00 -10.90
CA ALA A 27 -8.94 -3.28 -9.63
C ALA A 27 -7.80 -3.78 -8.71
N ASN A 28 -7.03 -4.76 -9.14
CA ASN A 28 -5.90 -5.30 -8.39
C ASN A 28 -4.71 -4.30 -8.33
N ARG A 29 -3.94 -4.38 -7.25
CA ARG A 29 -2.67 -3.65 -7.12
C ARG A 29 -1.53 -4.53 -7.63
N ALA A 30 -0.66 -3.98 -8.49
CA ALA A 30 0.42 -4.74 -9.13
C ALA A 30 1.53 -5.22 -8.16
N ASN A 31 1.61 -4.65 -6.96
CA ASN A 31 2.73 -4.88 -6.03
C ASN A 31 2.34 -5.51 -4.70
N ASP A 32 1.31 -6.36 -4.68
CA ASP A 32 0.86 -7.05 -3.46
C ASP A 32 1.80 -8.19 -3.03
N GLY A 33 1.75 -8.54 -1.74
CA GLY A 33 2.44 -9.69 -1.19
C GLY A 33 1.85 -11.03 -1.65
N PHE A 34 2.55 -12.13 -1.36
CA PHE A 34 2.11 -13.48 -1.73
C PHE A 34 0.76 -13.83 -1.12
N PHE A 35 0.62 -13.65 0.20
CA PHE A 35 -0.62 -13.95 0.91
C PHE A 35 -1.79 -13.09 0.42
N SER A 36 -1.54 -11.79 0.17
CA SER A 36 -2.55 -10.89 -0.35
C SER A 36 -3.07 -11.34 -1.71
N VAL A 37 -2.17 -11.73 -2.64
CA VAL A 37 -2.56 -12.14 -4.00
C VAL A 37 -3.35 -13.46 -3.99
N PHE A 38 -2.89 -14.45 -3.23
CA PHE A 38 -3.47 -15.80 -3.30
C PHE A 38 -4.70 -16.00 -2.42
N PHE A 39 -4.78 -15.30 -1.28
CA PHE A 39 -5.86 -15.46 -0.31
C PHE A 39 -6.75 -14.22 -0.19
N LEU A 40 -6.19 -13.07 0.22
CA LEU A 40 -7.01 -11.90 0.54
C LEU A 40 -7.84 -11.42 -0.65
N ARG A 41 -7.24 -11.42 -1.86
CA ARG A 41 -7.90 -10.95 -3.09
C ARG A 41 -9.10 -11.80 -3.53
N LYS A 42 -9.17 -13.06 -3.14
CA LYS A 42 -10.35 -13.88 -3.45
C LYS A 42 -11.57 -13.43 -2.66
N PHE A 43 -11.37 -13.11 -1.38
CA PHE A 43 -12.44 -12.66 -0.49
C PHE A 43 -12.77 -11.18 -0.69
N SER A 44 -11.75 -10.32 -0.88
CA SER A 44 -11.98 -8.88 -1.06
C SER A 44 -12.79 -8.57 -2.32
N LYS A 45 -12.60 -9.31 -3.43
CA LYS A 45 -13.39 -9.13 -4.66
C LYS A 45 -14.89 -9.36 -4.45
N LEU A 46 -15.26 -10.36 -3.66
CA LEU A 46 -16.66 -10.61 -3.33
C LEU A 46 -17.24 -9.44 -2.52
N LEU A 47 -16.49 -8.97 -1.53
CA LEU A 47 -16.89 -7.82 -0.71
C LEU A 47 -16.91 -6.52 -1.52
N THR A 48 -15.97 -6.33 -2.44
CA THR A 48 -15.96 -5.17 -3.35
C THR A 48 -17.20 -5.15 -4.24
N TRP A 49 -17.59 -6.30 -4.79
CA TRP A 49 -18.82 -6.42 -5.56
C TRP A 49 -20.06 -6.06 -4.72
N LEU A 50 -20.11 -6.52 -3.46
CA LEU A 50 -21.18 -6.18 -2.53
C LEU A 50 -21.17 -4.67 -2.22
N ALA A 51 -19.99 -4.10 -1.92
CA ALA A 51 -19.82 -2.67 -1.64
C ALA A 51 -20.28 -1.79 -2.81
N VAL A 52 -20.00 -2.21 -4.05
CA VAL A 52 -20.51 -1.53 -5.26
C VAL A 52 -22.04 -1.57 -5.31
N LYS A 53 -22.66 -2.73 -5.01
CA LYS A 53 -24.12 -2.88 -5.04
C LYS A 53 -24.84 -1.98 -4.04
N ILE A 54 -24.30 -1.84 -2.83
CA ILE A 54 -24.89 -0.99 -1.79
C ILE A 54 -24.49 0.47 -1.91
N GLY A 55 -23.65 0.84 -2.91
CA GLY A 55 -23.22 2.21 -3.12
C GLY A 55 -22.25 2.73 -2.05
N ALA A 56 -21.52 1.85 -1.35
CA ALA A 56 -20.55 2.24 -0.35
C ALA A 56 -19.43 3.10 -0.94
N THR A 57 -18.90 4.02 -0.14
CA THR A 57 -17.75 4.83 -0.52
C THR A 57 -16.44 4.19 0.01
N PRO A 58 -15.29 4.39 -0.68
CA PRO A 58 -14.00 3.88 -0.17
C PRO A 58 -13.72 4.29 1.27
N ASN A 59 -13.93 5.55 1.63
CA ASN A 59 -13.69 6.05 2.99
C ASN A 59 -14.55 5.36 4.06
N GLN A 60 -15.81 5.02 3.74
CA GLN A 60 -16.66 4.24 4.65
C GLN A 60 -16.10 2.85 4.88
N VAL A 61 -15.60 2.21 3.83
CA VAL A 61 -14.97 0.88 3.93
C VAL A 61 -13.70 0.94 4.77
N THR A 62 -12.85 1.96 4.58
CA THR A 62 -11.66 2.20 5.42
C THR A 62 -12.05 2.33 6.91
N LEU A 63 -13.10 3.09 7.23
CA LEU A 63 -13.56 3.25 8.62
C LEU A 63 -14.12 1.94 9.20
N ILE A 64 -14.80 1.13 8.42
CA ILE A 64 -15.27 -0.20 8.83
C ILE A 64 -14.08 -1.12 9.11
N SER A 65 -13.09 -1.17 8.19
CA SER A 65 -11.84 -1.89 8.39
C SER A 65 -11.15 -1.47 9.69
N PHE A 66 -11.07 -0.16 9.93
CA PHE A 66 -10.48 0.41 11.13
C PHE A 66 -11.20 -0.03 12.41
N ALA A 67 -12.54 0.04 12.43
CA ALA A 67 -13.34 -0.40 13.58
C ALA A 67 -13.14 -1.89 13.88
N ILE A 68 -13.11 -2.75 12.84
CA ILE A 68 -12.83 -4.18 12.98
C ILE A 68 -11.43 -4.39 13.55
N GLY A 69 -10.44 -3.65 13.07
CA GLY A 69 -9.06 -3.73 13.57
C GLY A 69 -8.91 -3.30 15.03
N LEU A 70 -9.62 -2.26 15.46
CA LEU A 70 -9.67 -1.85 16.87
C LEU A 70 -10.37 -2.91 17.74
N TYR A 71 -11.42 -3.52 17.24
CA TYR A 71 -12.10 -4.61 17.97
C TYR A 71 -11.21 -5.87 18.06
N SER A 72 -10.39 -6.14 17.03
CA SER A 72 -9.33 -7.15 17.11
C SER A 72 -8.34 -6.85 18.25
N ALA A 73 -7.83 -5.61 18.33
CA ALA A 73 -6.91 -5.20 19.39
C ALA A 73 -7.56 -5.30 20.78
N TYR A 74 -8.80 -4.92 20.90
CA TYR A 74 -9.58 -5.11 22.14
C TYR A 74 -9.69 -6.60 22.51
N SER A 75 -10.00 -7.47 21.56
CA SER A 75 -10.06 -8.92 21.80
C SER A 75 -8.71 -9.45 22.30
N PHE A 76 -7.60 -9.05 21.67
CA PHE A 76 -6.25 -9.42 22.14
C PHE A 76 -5.98 -8.93 23.57
N SER A 77 -6.50 -7.77 23.96
CA SER A 77 -6.29 -7.19 25.29
C SER A 77 -7.00 -7.94 26.43
N LEU A 78 -7.95 -8.81 26.10
CA LEU A 78 -8.66 -9.62 27.10
C LEU A 78 -7.84 -10.82 27.57
N GLY A 79 -6.83 -11.27 26.79
CA GLY A 79 -6.05 -12.47 27.08
C GLY A 79 -6.83 -13.75 26.88
N GLY A 80 -6.20 -14.88 27.11
CA GLY A 80 -6.80 -16.21 26.96
C GLY A 80 -6.96 -16.66 25.50
N PHE A 81 -6.93 -17.97 25.29
CA PHE A 81 -6.88 -18.57 23.94
C PHE A 81 -8.04 -18.12 23.04
N TRP A 82 -9.29 -18.13 23.53
CA TRP A 82 -10.44 -17.78 22.71
C TRP A 82 -10.46 -16.31 22.28
N ASN A 83 -10.00 -15.41 23.14
CA ASN A 83 -9.89 -14.00 22.81
C ASN A 83 -8.75 -13.73 21.82
N LEU A 84 -7.62 -14.45 21.97
CA LEU A 84 -6.53 -14.40 21.00
C LEU A 84 -6.98 -14.95 19.64
N PHE A 85 -7.74 -16.04 19.61
CA PHE A 85 -8.30 -16.60 18.38
C PHE A 85 -9.28 -15.62 17.71
N LEU A 86 -10.22 -15.06 18.48
CA LEU A 86 -11.15 -14.05 17.98
C LEU A 86 -10.41 -12.82 17.45
N GLY A 87 -9.43 -12.31 18.20
CA GLY A 87 -8.59 -11.20 17.76
C GLY A 87 -7.88 -11.49 16.45
N ALA A 88 -7.32 -12.69 16.29
CA ALA A 88 -6.66 -13.13 15.07
C ALA A 88 -7.62 -13.18 13.87
N VAL A 89 -8.82 -13.73 14.04
CA VAL A 89 -9.84 -13.77 12.98
C VAL A 89 -10.28 -12.36 12.59
N LEU A 90 -10.54 -11.49 13.57
CA LEU A 90 -10.91 -10.09 13.31
C LEU A 90 -9.80 -9.31 12.62
N LEU A 91 -8.52 -9.57 12.95
CA LEU A 91 -7.40 -8.94 12.28
C LEU A 91 -7.34 -9.33 10.80
N GLN A 92 -7.57 -10.62 10.47
CA GLN A 92 -7.63 -11.07 9.08
C GLN A 92 -8.85 -10.50 8.35
N LEU A 93 -9.99 -10.39 9.02
CA LEU A 93 -11.16 -9.75 8.45
C LEU A 93 -10.92 -8.26 8.17
N SER A 94 -10.28 -7.56 9.09
CA SER A 94 -9.92 -6.16 8.92
C SER A 94 -9.08 -5.94 7.67
N ILE A 95 -8.02 -6.73 7.41
CA ILE A 95 -7.19 -6.57 6.21
C ILE A 95 -7.94 -6.96 4.92
N ILE A 96 -8.86 -7.92 4.97
CA ILE A 96 -9.69 -8.25 3.81
C ILE A 96 -10.57 -7.05 3.44
N VAL A 97 -11.23 -6.44 4.43
CA VAL A 97 -12.07 -5.25 4.24
C VAL A 97 -11.24 -4.05 3.80
N ASP A 98 -10.02 -3.90 4.31
CA ASP A 98 -9.06 -2.89 3.90
C ASP A 98 -8.71 -2.98 2.41
N CYS A 99 -8.48 -4.19 1.90
CA CYS A 99 -8.26 -4.38 0.46
C CYS A 99 -9.44 -3.89 -0.40
N VAL A 100 -10.67 -3.92 0.14
CA VAL A 100 -11.89 -3.52 -0.56
C VAL A 100 -11.92 -2.03 -0.85
N ASP A 101 -11.45 -1.16 0.04
CA ASP A 101 -11.51 0.30 -0.16
C ASP A 101 -10.67 0.74 -1.37
N GLY A 102 -9.45 0.22 -1.49
CA GLY A 102 -8.59 0.45 -2.63
C GLY A 102 -9.13 -0.18 -3.93
N GLU A 103 -9.75 -1.36 -3.87
CA GLU A 103 -10.41 -1.98 -5.02
C GLU A 103 -11.61 -1.16 -5.45
N LEU A 104 -12.43 -0.70 -4.51
CA LEU A 104 -13.61 0.14 -4.74
C LEU A 104 -13.23 1.50 -5.34
N ALA A 105 -12.15 2.14 -4.82
CA ALA A 105 -11.63 3.39 -5.37
C ALA A 105 -11.19 3.22 -6.83
N ARG A 106 -10.49 2.13 -7.17
CA ARG A 106 -10.08 1.81 -8.54
C ARG A 106 -11.27 1.46 -9.44
N TYR A 107 -12.22 0.69 -8.94
CA TYR A 107 -13.42 0.31 -9.67
C TYR A 107 -14.29 1.53 -10.02
N THR A 108 -14.53 2.39 -9.03
CA THR A 108 -15.36 3.61 -9.20
C THR A 108 -14.60 4.78 -9.80
N ARG A 109 -13.26 4.68 -9.91
CA ARG A 109 -12.35 5.78 -10.30
C ARG A 109 -12.46 7.02 -9.40
N LYS A 110 -12.91 6.83 -8.16
CA LYS A 110 -13.02 7.88 -7.14
C LYS A 110 -11.83 7.83 -6.22
N PHE A 111 -10.81 8.60 -6.55
CA PHE A 111 -9.61 8.76 -5.72
C PHE A 111 -9.70 10.06 -4.94
N SER A 112 -9.36 10.03 -3.65
CA SER A 112 -9.27 11.24 -2.83
C SER A 112 -7.97 11.25 -2.04
N GLN A 113 -7.39 12.45 -1.88
CA GLN A 113 -6.20 12.63 -1.05
C GLN A 113 -6.51 12.29 0.41
N LEU A 114 -7.70 12.67 0.88
CA LEU A 114 -8.17 12.33 2.22
C LEU A 114 -8.27 10.82 2.41
N GLY A 115 -8.83 10.07 1.43
CA GLY A 115 -8.92 8.61 1.50
C GLY A 115 -7.57 7.94 1.59
N ALA A 116 -6.61 8.35 0.77
CA ALA A 116 -5.25 7.80 0.80
C ALA A 116 -4.51 8.12 2.11
N TRP A 117 -4.75 9.29 2.69
CA TRP A 117 -4.20 9.67 3.99
C TRP A 117 -4.86 8.87 5.12
N LEU A 118 -6.20 8.76 5.10
CA LEU A 118 -6.97 8.02 6.08
C LEU A 118 -6.55 6.55 6.14
N ASP A 119 -6.50 5.88 4.99
CA ASP A 119 -6.00 4.51 4.82
C ASP A 119 -4.60 4.35 5.43
N ALA A 120 -3.66 5.22 5.04
CA ALA A 120 -2.31 5.19 5.57
C ALA A 120 -2.21 5.37 7.09
N VAL A 121 -3.04 6.22 7.70
CA VAL A 121 -3.03 6.48 9.15
C VAL A 121 -3.71 5.36 9.91
N THR A 122 -4.90 4.94 9.46
CA THR A 122 -5.67 3.89 10.15
C THR A 122 -4.93 2.57 10.19
N ASP A 123 -4.18 2.21 9.13
CA ASP A 123 -3.33 1.02 9.11
C ASP A 123 -2.27 1.02 10.21
N ARG A 124 -1.60 2.16 10.44
CA ARG A 124 -0.58 2.27 11.50
C ARG A 124 -1.21 2.20 12.87
N VAL A 125 -2.32 2.89 13.06
CA VAL A 125 -3.05 2.86 14.33
C VAL A 125 -3.53 1.44 14.65
N LYS A 126 -4.13 0.73 13.67
CA LYS A 126 -4.53 -0.68 13.84
C LYS A 126 -3.36 -1.56 14.30
N GLU A 127 -2.23 -1.45 13.62
CA GLU A 127 -1.06 -2.28 13.92
C GLU A 127 -0.52 -2.00 15.34
N TYR A 128 -0.43 -0.74 15.74
CA TYR A 128 0.06 -0.37 17.07
C TYR A 128 -0.93 -0.77 18.16
N MET A 129 -2.23 -0.60 17.92
CA MET A 129 -3.26 -1.05 18.86
C MET A 129 -3.27 -2.56 19.06
N VAL A 130 -2.95 -3.34 18.01
CA VAL A 130 -2.80 -4.80 18.13
C VAL A 130 -1.62 -5.16 19.04
N PHE A 131 -0.46 -4.50 18.90
CA PHE A 131 0.67 -4.75 19.81
C PHE A 131 0.36 -4.34 21.25
N LEU A 132 -0.29 -3.21 21.46
CA LEU A 132 -0.75 -2.79 22.79
C LEU A 132 -1.76 -3.80 23.36
N GLY A 133 -2.74 -4.25 22.56
CA GLY A 133 -3.71 -5.24 22.98
C GLY A 133 -3.06 -6.55 23.41
N LEU A 134 -2.10 -7.06 22.64
CA LEU A 134 -1.34 -8.27 22.99
C LEU A 134 -0.55 -8.10 24.29
N ALA A 135 0.09 -6.94 24.52
CA ALA A 135 0.79 -6.67 25.77
C ALA A 135 -0.16 -6.60 26.97
N MET A 136 -1.29 -5.90 26.82
CA MET A 136 -2.33 -5.83 27.88
C MET A 136 -2.92 -7.19 28.21
N GLY A 137 -3.17 -8.02 27.20
CA GLY A 137 -3.66 -9.39 27.40
C GLY A 137 -2.65 -10.27 28.13
N ALA A 138 -1.37 -10.15 27.79
CA ALA A 138 -0.29 -10.84 28.47
C ALA A 138 -0.10 -10.40 29.93
N ASP A 139 -0.23 -9.10 30.19
CA ASP A 139 -0.15 -8.54 31.55
C ASP A 139 -1.23 -9.12 32.46
N LYS A 140 -2.46 -9.29 31.96
CA LYS A 140 -3.55 -9.97 32.67
C LYS A 140 -3.25 -11.44 32.98
N GLU A 141 -2.38 -12.06 32.18
CA GLU A 141 -1.90 -13.43 32.39
C GLU A 141 -0.64 -13.49 33.29
N GLY A 142 -0.22 -12.35 33.86
CA GLY A 142 0.97 -12.24 34.71
C GLY A 142 2.29 -12.22 33.94
N ARG A 143 2.26 -11.87 32.66
CA ARG A 143 3.43 -11.78 31.79
C ARG A 143 3.67 -10.33 31.37
N ASP A 144 4.72 -9.73 31.88
CA ASP A 144 5.13 -8.37 31.46
C ASP A 144 5.81 -8.41 30.09
N LEU A 145 5.10 -7.95 29.06
CA LEU A 145 5.58 -7.87 27.67
C LEU A 145 5.56 -6.43 27.11
N TRP A 146 5.54 -5.41 27.98
CA TRP A 146 5.51 -4.02 27.56
C TRP A 146 6.77 -3.59 26.80
N ILE A 147 7.96 -4.01 27.29
CA ILE A 147 9.23 -3.68 26.64
C ILE A 147 9.28 -4.27 25.21
N PRO A 148 9.00 -5.56 24.98
CA PRO A 148 8.90 -6.12 23.63
C PRO A 148 7.85 -5.43 22.76
N ALA A 149 6.71 -5.04 23.29
CA ALA A 149 5.67 -4.33 22.55
C ALA A 149 6.14 -2.96 22.09
N ILE A 150 6.76 -2.18 22.98
CA ILE A 150 7.34 -0.86 22.65
C ILE A 150 8.46 -1.02 21.61
N ALA A 151 9.35 -1.99 21.79
CA ALA A 151 10.41 -2.27 20.83
C ALA A 151 9.85 -2.58 19.43
N MET A 152 8.79 -3.40 19.36
CA MET A 152 8.12 -3.72 18.10
C MET A 152 7.50 -2.49 17.46
N MET A 153 6.82 -1.62 18.23
CA MET A 153 6.27 -0.37 17.72
C MET A 153 7.37 0.57 17.19
N LEU A 154 8.50 0.67 17.88
CA LEU A 154 9.64 1.46 17.42
C LEU A 154 10.25 0.93 16.12
N ILE A 155 10.41 -0.39 15.99
CA ILE A 155 10.89 -1.03 14.75
C ILE A 155 9.94 -0.71 13.59
N GLN A 156 8.63 -0.81 13.80
CA GLN A 156 7.64 -0.51 12.77
C GLN A 156 7.60 0.98 12.43
N THR A 157 7.69 1.86 13.43
CA THR A 157 7.78 3.31 13.20
C THR A 157 8.99 3.66 12.34
N PHE A 158 10.17 3.13 12.68
CA PHE A 158 11.38 3.34 11.88
C PHE A 158 11.22 2.83 10.44
N ARG A 159 10.61 1.66 10.28
CA ARG A 159 10.34 1.09 8.96
C ARG A 159 9.41 2.01 8.14
N HIS A 160 8.29 2.44 8.72
CA HIS A 160 7.34 3.32 8.03
C HIS A 160 7.96 4.67 7.68
N LEU A 161 8.75 5.24 8.60
CA LEU A 161 9.47 6.49 8.36
C LEU A 161 10.49 6.33 7.22
N SER A 162 11.24 5.22 7.21
CA SER A 162 12.18 4.89 6.12
C SER A 162 11.46 4.73 4.78
N ASP A 163 10.29 4.05 4.76
CA ASP A 163 9.47 3.86 3.57
C ASP A 163 8.98 5.19 3.01
N TYR A 164 8.46 6.05 3.88
CA TYR A 164 7.96 7.37 3.51
C TYR A 164 9.07 8.27 2.96
N ASN A 165 10.20 8.35 3.65
CA ASN A 165 11.32 9.19 3.20
C ASN A 165 11.93 8.68 1.90
N TYR A 166 12.07 7.37 1.71
CA TYR A 166 12.54 6.80 0.45
C TYR A 166 11.59 7.11 -0.71
N ALA A 167 10.29 6.96 -0.51
CA ALA A 167 9.28 7.30 -1.51
C ALA A 167 9.31 8.80 -1.87
N ARG A 168 9.52 9.66 -0.88
CA ARG A 168 9.68 11.11 -1.10
C ARG A 168 10.88 11.42 -1.97
N VAL A 169 12.06 10.88 -1.64
CA VAL A 169 13.29 11.10 -2.42
C VAL A 169 13.16 10.60 -3.86
N THR A 170 12.51 9.44 -4.05
CA THR A 170 12.33 8.87 -5.39
C THR A 170 11.31 9.65 -6.23
N ARG A 171 10.26 10.22 -5.62
CA ARG A 171 9.30 11.10 -6.32
C ARG A 171 9.94 12.39 -6.80
N PHE A 172 10.70 13.08 -5.96
CA PHE A 172 11.41 14.29 -6.36
C PHE A 172 12.29 14.07 -7.61
N ARG A 173 12.95 12.92 -7.72
CA ARG A 173 13.76 12.57 -8.88
C ARG A 173 12.95 12.23 -10.13
N ALA A 174 11.79 11.63 -9.97
CA ALA A 174 10.89 11.40 -11.10
C ALA A 174 10.41 12.73 -11.69
N GLU A 175 10.02 13.67 -10.83
CA GLU A 175 9.63 15.03 -11.23
C GLU A 175 10.79 15.77 -11.90
N GLU A 176 12.01 15.66 -11.38
CA GLU A 176 13.23 16.24 -12.00
C GLU A 176 13.51 15.67 -13.41
N LYS A 177 13.28 14.36 -13.62
CA LYS A 177 13.38 13.73 -14.94
C LYS A 177 12.32 14.22 -15.93
N PHE A 178 11.10 14.49 -15.46
CA PHE A 178 10.04 15.04 -16.30
C PHE A 178 10.26 16.51 -16.69
N LEU A 179 11.01 17.27 -15.88
CA LEU A 179 11.31 18.67 -16.10
C LEU A 179 12.63 18.88 -16.86
N ALA A 180 13.48 17.85 -16.99
CA ALA A 180 14.61 17.90 -17.90
C ALA A 180 14.08 18.02 -19.34
N PRO A 181 14.69 18.88 -20.21
CA PRO A 181 14.34 18.93 -21.62
C PRO A 181 14.46 17.51 -22.18
N VAL A 182 13.31 16.90 -22.48
CA VAL A 182 13.28 15.59 -23.11
C VAL A 182 13.83 15.81 -24.50
N GLU A 183 15.08 15.43 -24.75
CA GLU A 183 15.46 15.02 -26.10
C GLU A 183 14.49 13.92 -26.48
N PHE A 184 13.64 14.23 -27.44
CA PHE A 184 12.60 13.33 -27.95
C PHE A 184 13.31 12.17 -28.70
N THR A 185 13.93 11.27 -27.92
CA THR A 185 14.30 9.96 -28.43
C THR A 185 13.05 9.11 -28.38
N ALA A 186 12.70 8.56 -29.54
CA ALA A 186 11.45 7.86 -29.80
C ALA A 186 11.24 6.53 -29.01
N ASP A 187 11.89 6.35 -27.88
CA ASP A 187 11.72 5.20 -27.00
C ASP A 187 10.63 5.48 -25.97
N PHE A 188 9.37 5.45 -26.47
CA PHE A 188 8.16 5.50 -25.64
C PHE A 188 7.88 4.19 -24.89
N ASP A 189 8.85 3.29 -24.82
CA ASP A 189 8.76 1.98 -24.16
C ASP A 189 8.77 2.03 -22.61
N GLY A 190 8.77 3.23 -22.01
CA GLY A 190 8.91 3.41 -20.56
C GLY A 190 7.62 3.50 -19.75
N ILE A 191 6.43 3.56 -20.37
CA ILE A 191 5.16 3.85 -19.65
C ILE A 191 4.21 2.66 -19.61
N VAL A 192 4.40 1.65 -20.41
CA VAL A 192 3.67 0.38 -20.26
C VAL A 192 4.44 -0.45 -19.24
N PRO A 193 3.86 -0.80 -18.08
CA PRO A 193 4.42 -1.87 -17.26
C PRO A 193 4.31 -3.13 -18.11
N THR A 194 5.35 -3.41 -18.88
CA THR A 194 5.53 -4.74 -19.45
C THR A 194 5.53 -5.65 -18.23
N GLU A 195 4.49 -6.46 -18.08
CA GLU A 195 4.50 -7.64 -17.23
C GLU A 195 5.66 -8.49 -17.72
N ARG A 196 6.87 -8.16 -17.27
CA ARG A 196 7.99 -9.07 -17.36
C ARG A 196 7.59 -10.24 -16.49
N GLU A 197 7.20 -11.33 -17.13
CA GLU A 197 7.08 -12.60 -16.45
C GLU A 197 8.33 -12.79 -15.59
N PRO A 198 8.19 -12.94 -14.26
CA PRO A 198 9.35 -12.94 -13.39
C PRO A 198 10.20 -14.17 -13.71
N LYS A 199 11.36 -13.95 -14.32
CA LYS A 199 12.36 -15.00 -14.47
C LYS A 199 12.67 -15.56 -13.08
N GLY A 200 12.24 -16.79 -12.79
CA GLY A 200 12.38 -17.43 -11.48
C GLY A 200 11.22 -17.11 -10.52
N ARG A 201 10.05 -17.65 -10.81
CA ARG A 201 8.80 -17.47 -10.02
C ARG A 201 9.03 -17.66 -8.49
N LEU A 202 9.81 -18.66 -8.09
CA LEU A 202 10.13 -18.93 -6.70
C LEU A 202 11.00 -17.80 -6.07
N ARG A 203 12.05 -17.36 -6.76
CA ARG A 203 12.95 -16.31 -6.25
C ARG A 203 12.23 -14.97 -6.11
N TYR A 204 11.31 -14.68 -7.01
CA TYR A 204 10.45 -13.48 -6.93
C TYR A 204 9.58 -13.50 -5.67
N TRP A 205 8.88 -14.62 -5.42
CA TRP A 205 7.98 -14.75 -4.27
C TRP A 205 8.75 -14.81 -2.95
N LEU A 206 9.88 -15.50 -2.89
CA LEU A 206 10.76 -15.48 -1.72
C LEU A 206 11.24 -14.06 -1.40
N GLY A 207 11.64 -13.30 -2.41
CA GLY A 207 12.00 -11.89 -2.22
C GLY A 207 10.85 -11.02 -1.70
N LYS A 208 9.62 -11.30 -2.14
CA LYS A 208 8.42 -10.63 -1.64
C LYS A 208 8.11 -11.01 -0.19
N ILE A 209 8.17 -12.29 0.16
CA ILE A 209 7.92 -12.77 1.53
C ILE A 209 8.95 -12.17 2.50
N ILE A 210 10.24 -12.11 2.11
CA ILE A 210 11.31 -11.52 2.95
C ILE A 210 11.07 -10.01 3.17
N GLN A 211 10.49 -9.29 2.21
CA GLN A 211 10.10 -7.89 2.41
C GLN A 211 9.02 -7.70 3.47
N PHE A 212 8.33 -8.77 3.83
CA PHE A 212 7.35 -8.84 4.90
C PHE A 212 6.27 -7.75 4.78
N PRO A 213 5.52 -7.72 3.66
CA PRO A 213 4.47 -6.74 3.44
C PRO A 213 3.34 -6.92 4.46
N ILE A 214 2.40 -5.98 4.48
CA ILE A 214 1.37 -5.89 5.52
C ILE A 214 0.54 -7.17 5.66
N GLY A 215 0.20 -7.85 4.55
CA GLY A 215 -0.59 -9.08 4.56
C GLY A 215 0.12 -10.23 5.28
N GLU A 216 1.39 -10.47 4.94
CA GLU A 216 2.23 -11.50 5.57
C GLU A 216 2.49 -11.18 7.04
N ARG A 217 2.66 -9.90 7.36
CA ARG A 217 2.90 -9.42 8.72
C ARG A 217 1.70 -9.65 9.62
N TRP A 218 0.51 -9.30 9.17
CA TRP A 218 -0.71 -9.50 9.94
C TRP A 218 -1.09 -10.98 10.04
N LEU A 219 -0.81 -11.77 9.00
CA LEU A 219 -0.93 -13.24 9.10
C LEU A 219 0.03 -13.80 10.16
N ALA A 220 1.28 -13.35 10.19
CA ALA A 220 2.25 -13.81 11.18
C ALA A 220 1.86 -13.43 12.61
N ILE A 221 1.34 -12.20 12.84
CA ILE A 221 0.78 -11.78 14.13
C ILE A 221 -0.37 -12.69 14.53
N SER A 222 -1.34 -12.91 13.64
CA SER A 222 -2.51 -13.74 13.92
C SER A 222 -2.12 -15.20 14.23
N ALA A 223 -1.27 -15.78 13.40
CA ALA A 223 -0.84 -17.16 13.56
C ALA A 223 -0.02 -17.35 14.85
N SER A 224 0.95 -16.48 15.10
CA SER A 224 1.79 -16.57 16.32
C SER A 224 0.99 -16.35 17.59
N ALA A 225 0.01 -15.43 17.58
CA ALA A 225 -0.85 -15.18 18.73
C ALA A 225 -1.73 -16.40 19.07
N VAL A 226 -2.24 -17.12 18.06
CA VAL A 226 -3.05 -18.33 18.28
C VAL A 226 -2.20 -19.52 18.69
N ILE A 227 -1.01 -19.71 18.09
CA ILE A 227 -0.16 -20.89 18.32
C ILE A 227 0.54 -20.84 19.67
N GLY A 228 1.09 -19.69 20.06
CA GLY A 228 1.92 -19.58 21.24
C GLY A 228 1.62 -18.36 22.13
N GLY A 229 0.52 -17.67 21.86
CA GLY A 229 0.11 -16.48 22.61
C GLY A 229 0.98 -15.25 22.36
N ALA A 230 0.78 -14.22 23.17
CA ALA A 230 1.47 -12.94 23.05
C ALA A 230 3.00 -13.09 23.20
N ALA A 231 3.48 -13.94 24.12
CA ALA A 231 4.91 -14.15 24.34
C ALA A 231 5.61 -14.70 23.09
N PHE A 232 5.00 -15.66 22.42
CA PHE A 232 5.53 -16.22 21.17
C PHE A 232 5.51 -15.17 20.06
N THR A 233 4.42 -14.38 19.97
CA THR A 233 4.33 -13.28 19.01
C THR A 233 5.46 -12.28 19.18
N PHE A 234 5.71 -11.82 20.41
CA PHE A 234 6.78 -10.86 20.70
C PHE A 234 8.20 -11.46 20.65
N THR A 235 8.32 -12.77 20.54
CA THR A 235 9.60 -13.42 20.23
C THR A 235 9.85 -13.47 18.72
N ILE A 236 8.87 -13.91 17.95
CA ILE A 236 9.03 -14.15 16.52
C ILE A 236 8.96 -12.84 15.70
N MET A 237 8.02 -11.96 16.04
CA MET A 237 7.76 -10.76 15.22
C MET A 237 8.94 -9.77 15.18
N PRO A 238 9.66 -9.45 16.27
CA PRO A 238 10.83 -8.59 16.18
C PRO A 238 11.94 -9.18 15.31
N ILE A 239 12.15 -10.49 15.35
CA ILE A 239 13.15 -11.17 14.52
C ILE A 239 12.79 -11.03 13.04
N LEU A 240 11.56 -11.36 12.66
CA LEU A 240 11.10 -11.23 11.28
C LEU A 240 11.11 -9.78 10.80
N ALA A 241 10.69 -8.85 11.65
CA ALA A 241 10.68 -7.43 11.35
C ALA A 241 12.10 -6.87 11.16
N PHE A 242 13.04 -7.29 12.00
CA PHE A 242 14.46 -6.89 11.91
C PHE A 242 15.10 -7.41 10.60
N ILE A 243 14.92 -8.70 10.29
CA ILE A 243 15.44 -9.30 9.05
C ILE A 243 14.87 -8.55 7.84
N SER A 244 13.56 -8.34 7.82
CA SER A 244 12.91 -7.61 6.74
C SER A 244 13.41 -6.16 6.63
N ALA A 245 13.52 -5.45 7.75
CA ALA A 245 14.02 -4.08 7.77
C ALA A 245 15.46 -4.00 7.25
N ALA A 246 16.34 -4.91 7.66
CA ALA A 246 17.73 -4.95 7.20
C ALA A 246 17.83 -5.20 5.68
N VAL A 247 17.05 -6.15 5.15
CA VAL A 247 17.03 -6.47 3.71
C VAL A 247 16.50 -5.28 2.90
N VAL A 248 15.40 -4.68 3.33
CA VAL A 248 14.78 -3.52 2.65
C VAL A 248 15.71 -2.31 2.71
N PHE A 249 16.28 -2.02 3.88
CA PHE A 249 17.21 -0.91 4.07
C PHE A 249 18.45 -1.05 3.18
N ARG A 250 19.08 -2.24 3.21
CA ARG A 250 20.25 -2.55 2.34
C ARG A 250 19.89 -2.33 0.86
N GLY A 251 18.75 -2.84 0.41
CA GLY A 251 18.31 -2.70 -0.98
C GLY A 251 18.12 -1.23 -1.40
N ARG A 252 17.53 -0.41 -0.51
CA ARG A 252 17.35 1.04 -0.74
C ARG A 252 18.67 1.79 -0.68
N PHE A 253 19.53 1.47 0.27
CA PHE A 253 20.85 2.06 0.41
C PHE A 253 21.67 1.87 -0.86
N ILE A 254 21.75 0.62 -1.37
CA ILE A 254 22.46 0.33 -2.62
C ILE A 254 21.86 1.12 -3.80
N LYS A 255 20.52 1.11 -3.94
CA LYS A 255 19.84 1.87 -5.00
C LYS A 255 20.11 3.38 -4.89
N THR A 256 20.16 3.92 -3.68
CA THR A 256 20.44 5.35 -3.47
C THR A 256 21.88 5.69 -3.82
N LEU A 257 22.85 4.81 -3.51
CA LEU A 257 24.24 4.99 -3.91
C LEU A 257 24.44 4.95 -5.43
N GLN A 258 23.68 4.12 -6.14
CA GLN A 258 23.72 3.96 -7.59
C GLN A 258 22.98 5.09 -8.32
N MET A 259 22.23 5.91 -7.60
CA MET A 259 21.55 7.05 -8.20
C MET A 259 22.58 8.08 -8.69
N PRO A 260 22.53 8.52 -9.97
CA PRO A 260 23.45 9.52 -10.48
C PRO A 260 23.37 10.79 -9.63
N ARG A 261 24.55 11.35 -9.31
CA ARG A 261 24.61 12.66 -8.66
C ARG A 261 24.03 13.68 -9.62
N THR A 262 23.12 14.54 -9.14
CA THR A 262 22.62 15.66 -9.95
C THR A 262 23.81 16.52 -10.36
N SER A 263 24.06 16.64 -11.67
CA SER A 263 25.20 17.37 -12.24
C SER A 263 25.12 18.87 -12.01
N THR A 264 24.02 19.37 -11.52
CA THR A 264 23.72 20.81 -11.42
C THR A 264 23.87 21.38 -10.04
N GLY A 265 24.62 20.94 -9.10
CA GLY A 265 24.93 21.65 -7.84
C GLY A 265 23.86 22.58 -7.23
N LYS A 266 22.64 22.59 -7.82
CA LYS A 266 21.51 23.41 -7.37
C LYS A 266 20.92 22.84 -6.10
N SER A 267 20.89 23.64 -5.05
CA SER A 267 20.24 23.28 -3.80
C SER A 267 18.74 23.11 -4.02
N LEU A 268 18.07 22.31 -3.18
CA LEU A 268 16.60 22.16 -3.16
C LEU A 268 15.87 23.53 -3.12
N ILE A 269 16.49 24.54 -2.51
CA ILE A 269 15.97 25.90 -2.41
C ILE A 269 16.00 26.60 -3.79
N SER A 270 17.07 26.41 -4.58
CA SER A 270 17.15 27.00 -5.93
C SER A 270 16.16 26.35 -6.89
N TYR A 271 15.88 25.05 -6.72
CA TYR A 271 14.90 24.33 -7.50
C TYR A 271 13.47 24.80 -7.22
N GLN A 272 13.14 25.07 -5.95
CA GLN A 272 11.85 25.64 -5.55
C GLN A 272 11.66 27.06 -6.10
N SER A 273 12.71 27.86 -6.16
CA SER A 273 12.68 29.20 -6.76
C SER A 273 12.54 29.15 -8.29
N ASP A 274 13.15 28.17 -8.96
CA ASP A 274 13.04 27.97 -10.42
C ASP A 274 11.63 27.51 -10.79
N LEU A 275 11.01 26.60 -10.00
CA LEU A 275 9.60 26.18 -10.16
C LEU A 275 8.61 27.33 -9.98
N LEU A 276 8.82 28.18 -8.98
CA LEU A 276 8.01 29.39 -8.77
C LEU A 276 8.20 30.40 -9.90
N GLY A 277 9.39 30.50 -10.45
CA GLY A 277 9.72 31.31 -11.63
C GLY A 277 9.00 30.80 -12.88
N LEU A 278 8.99 29.48 -13.10
CA LEU A 278 8.27 28.83 -14.21
C LEU A 278 6.76 28.99 -14.05
N GLN A 279 6.22 28.82 -12.85
CA GLN A 279 4.79 29.01 -12.58
C GLN A 279 4.37 30.47 -12.83
N ARG A 280 5.18 31.45 -12.43
CA ARG A 280 4.93 32.86 -12.73
C ARG A 280 5.04 33.19 -14.22
N SER A 281 5.96 32.54 -14.96
CA SER A 281 6.06 32.73 -16.41
C SER A 281 4.91 32.06 -17.16
N PHE A 282 4.41 30.93 -16.64
CA PHE A 282 3.25 30.21 -17.19
C PHE A 282 1.96 31.01 -16.98
N THR A 283 1.70 31.53 -15.78
CA THR A 283 0.57 32.40 -15.50
C THR A 283 0.60 33.66 -16.37
N LYS A 284 1.74 34.32 -16.49
CA LYS A 284 1.89 35.50 -17.38
C LYS A 284 1.60 35.22 -18.86
N ARG A 285 1.89 34.00 -19.33
CA ARG A 285 1.71 33.60 -20.74
C ARG A 285 0.26 33.24 -21.07
N PHE A 286 -0.54 32.92 -20.03
CA PHE A 286 -1.93 32.47 -20.16
C PHE A 286 -2.93 33.35 -19.40
N ASP A 287 -2.55 34.62 -19.05
CA ASP A 287 -3.42 35.60 -18.41
C ASP A 287 -4.71 35.95 -19.21
N TRP A 288 -4.78 35.50 -20.46
CA TRP A 288 -5.94 35.65 -21.33
C TRP A 288 -6.92 34.47 -21.26
N LEU A 289 -6.58 33.37 -20.58
CA LEU A 289 -7.51 32.26 -20.34
C LEU A 289 -8.41 32.59 -19.14
N GLU A 290 -9.72 32.57 -19.39
CA GLU A 290 -10.71 32.83 -18.34
C GLU A 290 -10.51 31.87 -17.14
N PRO A 291 -10.69 32.37 -15.90
CA PRO A 291 -10.53 31.57 -14.67
C PRO A 291 -11.49 30.38 -14.58
N SER A 292 -12.54 30.35 -15.41
CA SER A 292 -13.51 29.25 -15.48
C SER A 292 -12.96 27.94 -16.07
N LEU A 293 -11.85 27.98 -16.80
CA LEU A 293 -11.23 26.82 -17.42
C LEU A 293 -10.15 26.15 -16.55
N LEU A 294 -9.84 26.77 -15.39
CA LEU A 294 -8.83 26.27 -14.43
C LEU A 294 -9.41 25.66 -13.16
N ARG A 295 -10.74 25.43 -13.11
CA ARG A 295 -11.42 24.72 -12.00
C ARG A 295 -11.69 23.26 -12.30
#